data_b418eb622dbd32bdbaa73e816ba18d5d
#
_entry.id   b418eb622dbd32bdbaa73e816ba18d5d
#
_cell.length_a   1.000
_cell.length_b   1.000
_cell.length_c   1.000
_cell.angle_alpha   90.00
_cell.angle_beta   90.00
_cell.angle_gamma   90.00
#
_symmetry.space_group_name_H-M   'P 1'
#
loop_
_entity.id
_entity.type
_entity.pdbx_description
1 polymer ?
#
loop_
_entity_poly.entity_id
_entity_poly.type
_entity_poly.pdbx_seq_one_letter_code
_entity_poly.pdbx_strand_id
1 'polypeptide(L)'
;VDETEKEYTYEIMVPVTSSTQLEVASANAWSSFALLEGKIASIKEGVELDPSCMKFEYKTENAADWMECTATKEGDLFKATLKGLTPATTYSYRLSYTKAADNYSSDPKMFTTEVAKALPNGNLDNWYKDGKTWYANLNANNFFWDSSNPGTTTGAGALVNANPTQGNESKVHTTGGKSAELKSQYASAFGIGKFAAGSLYSGRFNSLVSTSGAKIDFGQPFTERPTQLTGWFLYSTGQINYVGGSQPSNTVTDKDQDLWSGYIVLTTGTYQLDNTNMAGTSKDFAKLLADDNDNFVVAYGALSDAECVTSSAWKKFTIDLVYKDLEKKPTHIIVVFSSSKYGDYFTGSTSSLLYLDDLELIYGDSPQVK
;
A
#
# COMPACT_ATOMS: atom_id res chain seq x y z
N VAL A 1 -72.99 -51.59 10.39
CA VAL A 1 -71.68 -51.91 9.78
C VAL A 1 -70.74 -50.94 10.38
N ASP A 2 -69.86 -51.43 11.29
CA ASP A 2 -68.92 -50.68 12.02
C ASP A 2 -67.54 -50.93 11.33
N GLU A 3 -67.09 -49.97 10.54
CA GLU A 3 -65.77 -50.01 9.92
C GLU A 3 -64.79 -49.30 10.88
N THR A 4 -64.11 -50.08 11.71
CA THR A 4 -62.96 -49.57 12.49
C THR A 4 -61.79 -49.33 11.53
N GLU A 5 -61.50 -48.07 11.22
CA GLU A 5 -60.23 -47.65 10.60
C GLU A 5 -59.07 -48.07 11.53
N LYS A 6 -58.29 -49.03 11.07
CA LYS A 6 -57.01 -49.38 11.72
C LYS A 6 -55.92 -48.46 11.17
N GLU A 7 -55.47 -47.54 11.99
CA GLU A 7 -54.29 -46.71 11.71
C GLU A 7 -53.02 -47.55 11.93
N TYR A 8 -52.23 -47.72 10.88
CA TYR A 8 -50.91 -48.38 10.96
C TYR A 8 -49.84 -47.32 10.91
N THR A 9 -49.08 -47.14 12.01
CA THR A 9 -47.90 -46.30 12.07
C THR A 9 -46.67 -47.13 11.72
N TYR A 10 -45.98 -46.73 10.67
CA TYR A 10 -44.69 -47.34 10.28
C TYR A 10 -43.56 -46.37 10.68
N GLU A 11 -42.64 -46.79 11.54
CA GLU A 11 -41.37 -46.11 11.73
C GLU A 11 -40.40 -46.60 10.68
N ILE A 12 -40.03 -45.69 9.75
CA ILE A 12 -38.95 -45.92 8.81
C ILE A 12 -37.69 -45.36 9.43
N MET A 13 -36.82 -46.23 9.97
CA MET A 13 -35.46 -45.87 10.33
C MET A 13 -34.64 -45.71 9.05
N VAL A 14 -34.39 -44.49 8.63
CA VAL A 14 -33.42 -44.20 7.60
C VAL A 14 -32.05 -44.16 8.29
N PRO A 15 -31.15 -45.11 8.01
CA PRO A 15 -29.79 -45.05 8.58
C PRO A 15 -29.08 -43.82 7.99
N VAL A 16 -28.83 -42.82 8.83
CA VAL A 16 -27.95 -41.70 8.47
C VAL A 16 -26.52 -42.27 8.51
N THR A 17 -26.03 -42.74 7.37
CA THR A 17 -24.62 -43.12 7.26
C THR A 17 -23.80 -41.83 7.27
N SER A 18 -23.00 -41.63 8.33
CA SER A 18 -22.01 -40.57 8.35
C SER A 18 -21.06 -40.72 7.15
N SER A 19 -20.89 -39.69 6.36
CA SER A 19 -19.91 -39.63 5.28
C SER A 19 -18.70 -38.81 5.70
N THR A 20 -17.53 -39.14 5.16
CA THR A 20 -16.37 -38.28 5.30
C THR A 20 -16.58 -37.03 4.41
N GLN A 21 -16.57 -35.87 5.01
CA GLN A 21 -16.79 -34.60 4.34
C GLN A 21 -15.65 -33.60 4.65
N LEU A 22 -15.17 -32.95 3.60
CA LEU A 22 -14.20 -31.88 3.67
C LEU A 22 -14.89 -30.55 3.32
N GLU A 23 -14.44 -29.47 3.96
CA GLU A 23 -14.93 -28.13 3.68
C GLU A 23 -13.76 -27.16 3.48
N VAL A 24 -13.97 -26.15 2.64
CA VAL A 24 -13.07 -25.02 2.49
C VAL A 24 -13.73 -23.72 2.95
N ALA A 25 -12.97 -22.86 3.63
CA ALA A 25 -13.36 -21.50 3.97
C ALA A 25 -13.30 -20.58 2.72
N SER A 26 -13.62 -19.30 2.86
CA SER A 26 -13.36 -18.30 1.81
C SER A 26 -11.85 -18.02 1.73
N ALA A 27 -11.32 -17.92 0.52
CA ALA A 27 -9.91 -17.60 0.31
C ALA A 27 -9.64 -16.12 0.59
N ASN A 28 -8.49 -15.81 1.21
CA ASN A 28 -7.95 -14.46 1.25
C ASN A 28 -7.02 -14.27 0.05
N ALA A 29 -7.57 -13.74 -1.04
CA ALA A 29 -6.86 -13.58 -2.29
C ALA A 29 -6.21 -12.20 -2.41
N TRP A 30 -4.91 -12.20 -2.72
CA TRP A 30 -4.11 -11.04 -3.09
C TRP A 30 -3.91 -11.03 -4.61
N SER A 31 -3.10 -10.10 -5.13
CA SER A 31 -2.88 -10.02 -6.58
C SER A 31 -2.12 -11.22 -7.15
N SER A 32 -1.13 -11.74 -6.43
CA SER A 32 -0.22 -12.79 -6.92
C SER A 32 -0.20 -14.06 -6.07
N PHE A 33 -0.96 -14.10 -4.98
CA PHE A 33 -1.09 -15.26 -4.10
C PHE A 33 -2.47 -15.30 -3.42
N ALA A 34 -2.79 -16.44 -2.80
CA ALA A 34 -3.98 -16.59 -1.97
C ALA A 34 -3.70 -17.47 -0.76
N LEU A 35 -4.27 -17.11 0.39
CA LEU A 35 -4.29 -17.91 1.60
C LEU A 35 -5.56 -18.73 1.62
N LEU A 36 -5.41 -20.05 1.73
CA LEU A 36 -6.51 -21.01 1.76
C LEU A 36 -6.62 -21.67 3.12
N GLU A 37 -7.85 -21.90 3.55
CA GLU A 37 -8.17 -22.66 4.75
C GLU A 37 -9.26 -23.69 4.46
N GLY A 38 -9.14 -24.85 5.09
CA GLY A 38 -10.14 -25.91 5.02
C GLY A 38 -10.12 -26.80 6.26
N LYS A 39 -11.11 -27.63 6.41
CA LYS A 39 -11.24 -28.53 7.57
C LYS A 39 -11.92 -29.84 7.16
N ILE A 40 -11.79 -30.84 8.06
CA ILE A 40 -12.61 -32.04 8.01
C ILE A 40 -13.93 -31.71 8.75
N ALA A 41 -15.03 -31.72 8.02
CA ALA A 41 -16.36 -31.42 8.59
C ALA A 41 -16.98 -32.66 9.30
N SER A 42 -16.77 -33.84 8.72
CA SER A 42 -17.16 -35.12 9.35
C SER A 42 -16.27 -36.26 8.86
N ILE A 43 -16.15 -37.31 9.66
CA ILE A 43 -15.43 -38.53 9.29
C ILE A 43 -16.42 -39.72 9.44
N LYS A 44 -16.47 -40.54 8.40
CA LYS A 44 -17.23 -41.79 8.43
C LYS A 44 -16.66 -42.70 9.51
N GLU A 45 -17.49 -43.40 10.26
CA GLU A 45 -17.09 -44.38 11.26
C GLU A 45 -16.13 -45.42 10.68
N GLY A 46 -15.02 -45.67 11.38
CA GLY A 46 -13.96 -46.60 10.97
C GLY A 46 -12.98 -46.07 9.94
N VAL A 47 -13.08 -44.79 9.52
CA VAL A 47 -12.12 -44.14 8.62
C VAL A 47 -11.14 -43.31 9.46
N GLU A 48 -9.84 -43.51 9.24
CA GLU A 48 -8.78 -42.68 9.79
C GLU A 48 -8.09 -41.95 8.63
N LEU A 49 -8.06 -40.62 8.70
CA LEU A 49 -7.42 -39.79 7.70
C LEU A 49 -6.00 -39.42 8.14
N ASP A 50 -5.03 -39.65 7.25
CA ASP A 50 -3.66 -39.21 7.43
C ASP A 50 -3.53 -37.74 7.04
N PRO A 51 -3.26 -36.81 7.97
CA PRO A 51 -3.18 -35.39 7.64
C PRO A 51 -2.14 -35.05 6.57
N SER A 52 -1.10 -35.85 6.42
CA SER A 52 -0.04 -35.63 5.40
C SER A 52 -0.51 -35.87 3.96
N CYS A 53 -1.67 -36.52 3.79
CA CYS A 53 -2.27 -36.78 2.49
C CYS A 53 -3.31 -35.71 2.08
N MET A 54 -3.51 -34.69 2.93
CA MET A 54 -4.36 -33.54 2.59
C MET A 54 -3.61 -32.59 1.70
N LYS A 55 -4.32 -32.06 0.69
CA LYS A 55 -3.83 -31.05 -0.23
C LYS A 55 -4.95 -30.12 -0.67
N PHE A 56 -4.61 -28.93 -1.11
CA PHE A 56 -5.52 -28.11 -1.90
C PHE A 56 -5.29 -28.36 -3.37
N GLU A 57 -6.37 -28.41 -4.11
CA GLU A 57 -6.36 -28.43 -5.56
C GLU A 57 -6.97 -27.13 -6.07
N TYR A 58 -6.38 -26.55 -7.11
CA TYR A 58 -6.85 -25.30 -7.69
C TYR A 58 -6.63 -25.27 -9.20
N LYS A 59 -7.44 -24.47 -9.89
CA LYS A 59 -7.32 -24.24 -11.32
C LYS A 59 -7.96 -22.93 -11.72
N THR A 60 -7.55 -22.36 -12.85
CA THR A 60 -8.32 -21.29 -13.49
C THR A 60 -9.62 -21.81 -14.05
N GLU A 61 -10.62 -20.96 -14.22
CA GLU A 61 -11.94 -21.34 -14.71
C GLU A 61 -11.91 -22.15 -16.03
N ASN A 62 -10.98 -21.79 -16.92
CA ASN A 62 -10.83 -22.42 -18.25
C ASN A 62 -9.87 -23.62 -18.28
N ALA A 63 -9.18 -23.94 -17.18
CA ALA A 63 -8.27 -25.07 -17.14
C ALA A 63 -9.02 -26.38 -16.97
N ALA A 64 -8.62 -27.41 -17.72
CA ALA A 64 -9.19 -28.76 -17.59
C ALA A 64 -8.69 -29.44 -16.32
N ASP A 65 -7.39 -29.33 -16.04
CA ASP A 65 -6.71 -30.06 -14.98
C ASP A 65 -6.57 -29.22 -13.70
N TRP A 66 -6.63 -29.92 -12.55
CA TRP A 66 -6.36 -29.36 -11.24
C TRP A 66 -4.85 -29.38 -10.97
N MET A 67 -4.33 -28.28 -10.45
CA MET A 67 -2.99 -28.17 -9.88
C MET A 67 -3.07 -28.42 -8.37
N GLU A 68 -2.00 -28.95 -7.79
CA GLU A 68 -1.95 -29.31 -6.38
C GLU A 68 -1.09 -28.33 -5.59
N CYS A 69 -1.49 -28.07 -4.34
CA CYS A 69 -0.74 -27.34 -3.35
C CYS A 69 -0.78 -28.09 -2.01
N THR A 70 0.37 -28.31 -1.40
CA THR A 70 0.48 -29.01 -0.12
C THR A 70 -0.26 -28.23 0.98
N ALA A 71 -1.08 -28.94 1.75
CA ALA A 71 -1.74 -28.39 2.94
C ALA A 71 -0.91 -28.68 4.19
N THR A 72 -0.81 -27.69 5.09
CA THR A 72 -0.22 -27.82 6.42
C THR A 72 -1.33 -27.85 7.45
N LYS A 73 -1.30 -28.81 8.38
CA LYS A 73 -2.27 -28.89 9.46
C LYS A 73 -1.88 -27.94 10.60
N GLU A 74 -2.80 -27.05 10.97
CA GLU A 74 -2.68 -26.14 12.13
C GLU A 74 -3.95 -26.26 13.00
N GLY A 75 -3.85 -26.93 14.12
CA GLY A 75 -5.03 -27.26 14.94
C GLY A 75 -6.02 -28.14 14.17
N ASP A 76 -7.25 -27.66 14.03
CA ASP A 76 -8.31 -28.35 13.27
C ASP A 76 -8.39 -27.90 11.81
N LEU A 77 -7.55 -26.95 11.39
CA LEU A 77 -7.51 -26.40 10.05
C LEU A 77 -6.37 -26.98 9.22
N PHE A 78 -6.60 -27.07 7.93
CA PHE A 78 -5.60 -27.25 6.89
C PHE A 78 -5.42 -25.93 6.17
N LYS A 79 -4.18 -25.47 6.05
CA LYS A 79 -3.84 -24.19 5.44
C LYS A 79 -2.87 -24.37 4.29
N ALA A 80 -2.96 -23.49 3.30
CA ALA A 80 -2.00 -23.41 2.21
C ALA A 80 -1.87 -21.97 1.71
N THR A 81 -0.70 -21.66 1.15
CA THR A 81 -0.47 -20.41 0.40
C THR A 81 -0.24 -20.77 -1.06
N LEU A 82 -1.18 -20.40 -1.92
CA LEU A 82 -0.98 -20.46 -3.36
C LEU A 82 -0.16 -19.26 -3.80
N LYS A 83 0.95 -19.50 -4.51
CA LYS A 83 1.86 -18.46 -5.01
C LYS A 83 1.90 -18.43 -6.53
N GLY A 84 2.40 -17.34 -7.11
CA GLY A 84 2.55 -17.20 -8.56
C GLY A 84 1.22 -17.10 -9.30
N LEU A 85 0.17 -16.61 -8.64
CA LEU A 85 -1.14 -16.41 -9.28
C LEU A 85 -1.11 -15.19 -10.20
N THR A 86 -1.93 -15.23 -11.23
CA THR A 86 -2.13 -14.11 -12.14
C THR A 86 -3.11 -13.10 -11.54
N PRO A 87 -2.81 -11.79 -11.51
CA PRO A 87 -3.74 -10.77 -11.05
C PRO A 87 -5.05 -10.76 -11.85
N ALA A 88 -6.13 -10.29 -11.20
CA ALA A 88 -7.48 -10.17 -11.77
C ALA A 88 -8.00 -11.47 -12.43
N THR A 89 -7.62 -12.63 -11.89
CA THR A 89 -7.95 -13.95 -12.45
C THR A 89 -8.77 -14.75 -11.47
N THR A 90 -9.83 -15.39 -11.97
CA THR A 90 -10.69 -16.27 -11.17
C THR A 90 -10.16 -17.70 -11.14
N TYR A 91 -10.08 -18.24 -9.92
CA TYR A 91 -9.66 -19.61 -9.63
C TYR A 91 -10.76 -20.36 -8.90
N SER A 92 -10.91 -21.66 -9.24
CA SER A 92 -11.64 -22.64 -8.42
C SER A 92 -10.63 -23.36 -7.52
N TYR A 93 -11.01 -23.69 -6.30
CA TYR A 93 -10.19 -24.44 -5.35
C TYR A 93 -11.04 -25.36 -4.49
N ARG A 94 -10.42 -26.43 -3.99
CA ARG A 94 -11.03 -27.40 -3.06
C ARG A 94 -9.98 -28.04 -2.17
N LEU A 95 -10.37 -28.51 -1.00
CA LEU A 95 -9.56 -29.39 -0.17
C LEU A 95 -9.77 -30.83 -0.64
N SER A 96 -8.71 -31.59 -0.79
CA SER A 96 -8.77 -32.99 -1.24
C SER A 96 -7.87 -33.88 -0.39
N TYR A 97 -8.24 -35.15 -0.35
CA TYR A 97 -7.52 -36.23 0.32
C TYR A 97 -7.45 -37.42 -0.64
N THR A 98 -6.26 -37.98 -0.80
CA THR A 98 -6.07 -39.21 -1.58
C THR A 98 -5.05 -40.10 -0.89
N LYS A 99 -5.47 -41.30 -0.47
CA LYS A 99 -4.58 -42.33 0.07
C LYS A 99 -5.13 -43.70 -0.28
N ALA A 100 -4.36 -44.48 -1.04
CA ALA A 100 -4.79 -45.79 -1.55
C ALA A 100 -6.13 -45.71 -2.32
N ALA A 101 -7.18 -46.38 -1.84
CA ALA A 101 -8.51 -46.36 -2.43
C ALA A 101 -9.40 -45.20 -1.91
N ASP A 102 -8.97 -44.52 -0.86
CA ASP A 102 -9.74 -43.44 -0.25
C ASP A 102 -9.49 -42.13 -1.01
N ASN A 103 -10.55 -41.53 -1.50
CA ASN A 103 -10.52 -40.28 -2.24
C ASN A 103 -11.73 -39.41 -1.81
N TYR A 104 -11.43 -38.27 -1.18
CA TYR A 104 -12.43 -37.33 -0.72
C TYR A 104 -12.08 -35.93 -1.23
N SER A 105 -13.09 -35.14 -1.57
CA SER A 105 -12.89 -33.72 -1.90
C SER A 105 -14.07 -32.90 -1.37
N SER A 106 -13.78 -31.65 -0.98
CA SER A 106 -14.83 -30.70 -0.70
C SER A 106 -15.52 -30.24 -1.98
N ASP A 107 -16.71 -29.64 -1.84
CA ASP A 107 -17.25 -28.85 -2.92
C ASP A 107 -16.28 -27.70 -3.27
N PRO A 108 -16.07 -27.42 -4.57
CA PRO A 108 -15.18 -26.35 -4.96
C PRO A 108 -15.80 -24.97 -4.64
N LYS A 109 -14.95 -24.04 -4.18
CA LYS A 109 -15.25 -22.61 -4.12
C LYS A 109 -14.42 -21.85 -5.14
N MET A 110 -14.77 -20.59 -5.34
CA MET A 110 -14.07 -19.69 -6.26
C MET A 110 -13.55 -18.47 -5.51
N PHE A 111 -12.43 -17.93 -5.99
CA PHE A 111 -11.95 -16.60 -5.63
C PHE A 111 -11.41 -15.91 -6.88
N THR A 112 -11.36 -14.58 -6.83
CA THR A 112 -10.69 -13.76 -7.86
C THR A 112 -9.54 -13.02 -7.19
N THR A 113 -8.34 -13.10 -7.78
CA THR A 113 -7.17 -12.34 -7.31
C THR A 113 -7.39 -10.84 -7.50
N GLU A 114 -6.79 -10.03 -6.64
CA GLU A 114 -6.83 -8.57 -6.75
C GLU A 114 -6.14 -8.08 -8.02
N VAL A 115 -6.51 -6.90 -8.48
CA VAL A 115 -5.83 -6.21 -9.59
C VAL A 115 -4.45 -5.74 -9.10
N ALA A 116 -3.43 -5.85 -9.94
CA ALA A 116 -2.13 -5.20 -9.72
C ALA A 116 -2.21 -3.77 -10.30
N LYS A 117 -2.77 -2.85 -9.52
CA LYS A 117 -3.02 -1.47 -9.96
C LYS A 117 -1.75 -0.63 -9.90
N ALA A 118 -1.39 0.00 -11.03
CA ALA A 118 -0.26 0.92 -11.08
C ALA A 118 -0.59 2.26 -10.38
N LEU A 119 0.45 2.97 -9.94
CA LEU A 119 0.32 4.35 -9.49
C LEU A 119 -0.10 5.24 -10.68
N PRO A 120 -1.13 6.09 -10.52
CA PRO A 120 -1.44 7.09 -11.54
C PRO A 120 -0.23 7.99 -11.80
N ASN A 121 0.16 8.14 -13.06
CA ASN A 121 1.37 8.89 -13.46
C ASN A 121 2.64 8.45 -12.66
N GLY A 122 2.81 7.15 -12.43
CA GLY A 122 3.97 6.63 -11.70
C GLY A 122 5.29 6.89 -12.44
N ASN A 123 5.28 6.89 -13.76
CA ASN A 123 6.41 7.29 -14.59
C ASN A 123 6.72 8.81 -14.58
N LEU A 124 5.88 9.64 -13.91
CA LEU A 124 6.05 11.09 -13.75
C LEU A 124 6.17 11.91 -15.04
N ASP A 125 5.71 11.38 -16.18
CA ASP A 125 5.78 12.03 -17.49
C ASP A 125 4.74 13.12 -17.67
N ASN A 126 3.60 13.05 -16.98
CA ASN A 126 2.47 13.93 -17.19
C ASN A 126 2.49 15.10 -16.22
N TRP A 127 2.54 16.31 -16.75
CA TRP A 127 2.51 17.55 -16.00
C TRP A 127 1.57 18.55 -16.66
N TYR A 128 0.68 19.13 -15.89
CA TYR A 128 -0.14 20.24 -16.35
C TYR A 128 0.00 21.47 -15.44
N LYS A 129 -0.37 22.60 -15.95
CA LYS A 129 -0.32 23.89 -15.26
C LYS A 129 -1.72 24.46 -15.11
N ASP A 130 -2.09 24.82 -13.89
CA ASP A 130 -3.29 25.61 -13.61
C ASP A 130 -2.87 26.97 -13.03
N GLY A 131 -3.18 28.05 -13.75
CA GLY A 131 -2.66 29.37 -13.43
C GLY A 131 -1.14 29.39 -13.37
N LYS A 132 -0.58 29.56 -12.15
CA LYS A 132 0.87 29.58 -11.89
C LYS A 132 1.40 28.25 -11.36
N THR A 133 0.51 27.32 -10.99
CA THR A 133 0.84 26.08 -10.26
C THR A 133 1.06 24.93 -11.21
N TRP A 134 2.19 24.22 -11.09
CA TRP A 134 2.45 22.95 -11.73
C TRP A 134 1.97 21.77 -10.90
N TYR A 135 1.38 20.78 -11.57
CA TYR A 135 0.88 19.54 -10.98
C TYR A 135 1.38 18.32 -11.77
N ALA A 136 1.84 17.29 -11.04
CA ALA A 136 2.34 16.03 -11.58
C ALA A 136 1.19 15.07 -11.95
N ASN A 137 0.27 15.50 -12.80
CA ASN A 137 -0.90 14.73 -13.22
C ASN A 137 -1.19 14.98 -14.70
N LEU A 138 -1.94 14.09 -15.34
CA LEU A 138 -2.35 14.26 -16.72
C LEU A 138 -3.19 15.53 -16.92
N ASN A 139 -4.13 15.78 -16.02
CA ASN A 139 -5.00 16.96 -15.97
C ASN A 139 -5.74 17.01 -14.62
N ALA A 140 -6.57 18.03 -14.42
CA ALA A 140 -7.33 18.23 -13.19
C ALA A 140 -8.34 17.10 -12.86
N ASN A 141 -8.83 16.35 -13.86
CA ASN A 141 -9.78 15.25 -13.66
C ASN A 141 -9.08 13.94 -13.24
N ASN A 142 -7.79 13.79 -13.56
CA ASN A 142 -6.96 12.64 -13.21
C ASN A 142 -5.97 13.01 -12.12
N PHE A 143 -6.46 13.59 -11.04
CA PHE A 143 -5.64 14.12 -9.97
C PHE A 143 -5.31 13.04 -8.94
N PHE A 144 -4.03 12.79 -8.73
CA PHE A 144 -3.51 11.86 -7.72
C PHE A 144 -2.40 12.50 -6.89
N TRP A 145 -1.45 13.17 -7.56
CA TRP A 145 -0.30 13.80 -6.93
C TRP A 145 -0.53 15.30 -6.70
N ASP A 146 -0.13 15.77 -5.53
CA ASP A 146 0.00 17.19 -5.21
C ASP A 146 1.38 17.48 -4.62
N SER A 147 1.63 18.72 -4.29
CA SER A 147 2.93 19.21 -3.84
C SER A 147 2.80 20.46 -2.97
N SER A 148 3.93 21.02 -2.56
CA SER A 148 3.99 22.35 -1.89
C SER A 148 3.72 23.53 -2.81
N ASN A 149 3.62 23.33 -4.15
CA ASN A 149 3.45 24.40 -5.13
C ASN A 149 2.26 25.33 -4.86
N PRO A 150 1.04 24.86 -4.53
CA PRO A 150 -0.08 25.78 -4.24
C PRO A 150 0.23 26.75 -3.12
N GLY A 151 1.03 26.34 -2.14
CA GLY A 151 1.47 27.22 -1.04
C GLY A 151 2.34 28.40 -1.46
N THR A 152 2.99 28.32 -2.61
CA THR A 152 3.92 29.31 -3.15
C THR A 152 3.46 29.96 -4.46
N THR A 153 2.27 29.58 -4.96
CA THR A 153 1.71 30.07 -6.23
C THR A 153 0.29 30.60 -6.11
N THR A 154 -0.43 30.31 -5.03
CA THR A 154 -1.83 30.73 -4.82
C THR A 154 -1.99 31.58 -3.57
N GLY A 155 -3.10 32.32 -3.46
CA GLY A 155 -3.37 33.17 -2.30
C GLY A 155 -2.20 34.15 -2.01
N ALA A 156 -1.76 34.20 -0.76
CA ALA A 156 -0.58 34.98 -0.34
C ALA A 156 0.71 34.46 -1.01
N GLY A 157 0.82 33.18 -1.27
CA GLY A 157 1.95 32.57 -1.98
C GLY A 157 2.09 32.98 -3.45
N ALA A 158 1.04 33.51 -4.06
CA ALA A 158 1.09 34.01 -5.46
C ALA A 158 2.11 35.14 -5.67
N LEU A 159 2.52 35.83 -4.60
CA LEU A 159 3.56 36.85 -4.61
C LEU A 159 4.96 36.24 -4.70
N VAL A 160 5.16 35.03 -4.17
CA VAL A 160 6.40 34.27 -4.28
C VAL A 160 6.57 33.73 -5.68
N ASN A 161 5.49 33.19 -6.26
CA ASN A 161 5.42 32.65 -7.63
C ASN A 161 6.52 31.63 -7.94
N ALA A 162 6.76 30.70 -7.06
CA ALA A 162 7.74 29.62 -7.20
C ALA A 162 7.05 28.25 -7.20
N ASN A 163 7.57 27.30 -7.97
CA ASN A 163 7.16 25.93 -7.96
C ASN A 163 8.34 25.05 -7.48
N PRO A 164 8.38 24.70 -6.18
CA PRO A 164 9.39 23.79 -5.65
C PRO A 164 9.38 22.41 -6.31
N THR A 165 8.28 22.04 -6.93
CA THR A 165 8.10 20.75 -7.61
C THR A 165 7.62 20.98 -9.04
N GLN A 166 8.35 20.42 -10.02
CA GLN A 166 8.02 20.58 -11.44
C GLN A 166 8.53 19.39 -12.27
N GLY A 167 8.01 19.24 -13.50
CA GLY A 167 8.52 18.28 -14.47
C GLY A 167 9.85 18.72 -15.06
N ASN A 168 10.78 17.79 -15.23
CA ASN A 168 12.11 18.02 -15.83
C ASN A 168 12.35 17.05 -17.00
N GLU A 169 12.71 17.60 -18.16
CA GLU A 169 12.98 16.84 -19.40
C GLU A 169 14.48 16.55 -19.59
N SER A 170 15.36 17.22 -18.84
CA SER A 170 16.80 17.14 -19.01
C SER A 170 17.45 16.07 -18.11
N LYS A 171 16.84 15.78 -16.98
CA LYS A 171 17.29 14.78 -15.99
C LYS A 171 16.20 13.73 -15.88
N VAL A 172 16.24 12.74 -16.75
CA VAL A 172 15.28 11.63 -16.81
C VAL A 172 16.00 10.29 -16.65
N HIS A 173 15.35 9.33 -16.01
CA HIS A 173 15.82 7.95 -15.98
C HIS A 173 15.43 7.24 -17.27
N THR A 174 14.17 7.35 -17.67
CA THR A 174 13.69 6.80 -18.93
C THR A 174 13.69 7.87 -20.04
N THR A 175 14.45 7.60 -21.11
CA THR A 175 14.62 8.54 -22.24
C THR A 175 13.30 8.87 -22.91
N GLY A 176 13.06 10.16 -23.15
CA GLY A 176 11.87 10.66 -23.85
C GLY A 176 10.69 11.00 -22.92
N GLY A 177 10.84 10.73 -21.61
CA GLY A 177 9.88 11.09 -20.58
C GLY A 177 10.24 12.36 -19.82
N LYS A 178 9.66 12.49 -18.63
CA LYS A 178 9.99 13.54 -17.65
C LYS A 178 10.21 12.87 -16.30
N SER A 179 11.02 13.52 -15.47
CA SER A 179 11.11 13.23 -14.04
C SER A 179 10.43 14.32 -13.21
N ALA A 180 10.17 14.05 -11.94
CA ALA A 180 9.82 15.09 -10.98
C ALA A 180 11.08 15.71 -10.39
N GLU A 181 11.24 17.02 -10.55
CA GLU A 181 12.25 17.84 -9.89
C GLU A 181 11.66 18.43 -8.62
N LEU A 182 12.20 18.07 -7.46
CA LEU A 182 11.82 18.57 -6.14
C LEU A 182 12.98 19.40 -5.59
N LYS A 183 12.79 20.72 -5.50
CA LYS A 183 13.83 21.66 -5.09
C LYS A 183 13.43 22.39 -3.81
N SER A 184 14.21 22.22 -2.76
CA SER A 184 14.06 23.03 -1.55
C SER A 184 14.53 24.45 -1.79
N GLN A 185 13.82 25.44 -1.23
CA GLN A 185 14.13 26.84 -1.43
C GLN A 185 13.60 27.70 -0.28
N TYR A 186 14.13 28.92 -0.16
CA TYR A 186 13.52 29.94 0.68
C TYR A 186 12.45 30.68 -0.13
N ALA A 187 11.21 30.37 0.11
CA ALA A 187 10.06 30.97 -0.53
C ALA A 187 9.75 32.32 0.15
N SER A 188 10.04 33.45 -0.51
CA SER A 188 9.85 34.78 0.08
C SER A 188 9.33 35.81 -0.90
N ALA A 189 8.59 36.77 -0.36
CA ALA A 189 8.18 37.99 -1.05
C ALA A 189 8.26 39.16 -0.06
N PHE A 190 8.78 40.31 -0.51
CA PHE A 190 8.90 41.53 0.30
C PHE A 190 9.61 41.35 1.65
N GLY A 191 10.60 40.47 1.74
CA GLY A 191 11.34 40.18 2.95
C GLY A 191 10.65 39.25 3.96
N ILE A 192 9.44 38.78 3.66
CA ILE A 192 8.73 37.78 4.46
C ILE A 192 8.81 36.46 3.71
N GLY A 193 9.25 35.39 4.36
CA GLY A 193 9.36 34.07 3.72
C GLY A 193 9.59 32.95 4.72
N LYS A 194 9.51 31.74 4.17
CA LYS A 194 9.80 30.50 4.88
C LYS A 194 10.55 29.52 3.99
N PHE A 195 11.22 28.57 4.61
CA PHE A 195 11.75 27.42 3.93
C PHE A 195 10.60 26.58 3.38
N ALA A 196 10.67 26.21 2.10
CA ALA A 196 9.75 25.33 1.41
C ALA A 196 10.52 24.19 0.77
N ALA A 197 10.31 22.97 1.24
CA ALA A 197 10.83 21.77 0.60
C ALA A 197 10.08 21.49 -0.69
N GLY A 198 10.78 21.03 -1.73
CA GLY A 198 10.14 20.36 -2.85
C GLY A 198 9.52 19.07 -2.35
N SER A 199 8.24 18.87 -2.58
CA SER A 199 7.50 17.68 -2.11
C SER A 199 6.58 17.14 -3.21
N LEU A 200 6.37 15.82 -3.21
CA LEU A 200 5.41 15.13 -4.06
C LEU A 200 4.66 14.14 -3.18
N TYR A 201 3.34 14.22 -3.16
CA TYR A 201 2.54 13.34 -2.31
C TYR A 201 1.19 12.98 -2.93
N SER A 202 0.66 11.80 -2.60
CA SER A 202 -0.70 11.42 -2.91
C SER A 202 -1.67 12.07 -1.93
N GLY A 203 -2.46 13.04 -2.42
CA GLY A 203 -3.34 13.84 -1.58
C GLY A 203 -3.73 15.16 -2.23
N ARG A 204 -4.02 16.16 -1.38
CA ARG A 204 -4.36 17.52 -1.79
C ARG A 204 -3.75 18.56 -0.87
N PHE A 205 -3.19 19.61 -1.44
CA PHE A 205 -2.96 20.83 -0.71
C PHE A 205 -4.31 21.45 -0.32
N ASN A 206 -4.56 21.62 0.97
CA ASN A 206 -5.84 22.12 1.46
C ASN A 206 -5.87 23.65 1.49
N SER A 207 -5.02 24.26 2.28
CA SER A 207 -5.03 25.72 2.45
C SER A 207 -3.75 26.25 3.10
N LEU A 208 -3.45 27.51 2.87
CA LEU A 208 -2.49 28.26 3.66
C LEU A 208 -3.09 28.64 5.02
N VAL A 209 -2.27 28.52 6.08
CA VAL A 209 -2.57 29.08 7.41
C VAL A 209 -1.82 30.39 7.53
N SER A 210 -2.36 31.44 6.90
CA SER A 210 -1.72 32.77 6.78
C SER A 210 -0.31 32.62 6.17
N THR A 211 0.70 33.26 6.79
CA THR A 211 2.13 33.09 6.46
C THR A 211 2.82 32.04 7.34
N SER A 212 2.06 31.37 8.22
CA SER A 212 2.62 30.46 9.23
C SER A 212 2.85 29.04 8.70
N GLY A 213 2.10 28.60 7.68
CA GLY A 213 2.23 27.27 7.11
C GLY A 213 1.02 26.88 6.27
N ALA A 214 0.74 25.60 6.23
CA ALA A 214 -0.31 25.02 5.38
C ALA A 214 -0.98 23.81 6.03
N LYS A 215 -2.17 23.51 5.55
CA LYS A 215 -2.87 22.25 5.78
C LYS A 215 -2.79 21.40 4.52
N ILE A 216 -2.53 20.11 4.70
CA ILE A 216 -2.38 19.13 3.63
C ILE A 216 -3.28 17.94 3.96
N ASP A 217 -4.11 17.54 3.00
CA ASP A 217 -4.94 16.35 3.10
C ASP A 217 -4.23 15.21 2.39
N PHE A 218 -3.70 14.24 3.15
CA PHE A 218 -3.04 13.06 2.63
C PHE A 218 -4.02 11.92 2.41
N GLY A 219 -3.76 11.15 1.36
CA GLY A 219 -4.48 9.93 1.02
C GLY A 219 -5.35 10.06 -0.22
N GLN A 220 -5.18 9.09 -1.12
CA GLN A 220 -6.01 8.91 -2.30
C GLN A 220 -6.71 7.55 -2.24
N PRO A 221 -7.93 7.39 -2.80
CA PRO A 221 -8.65 6.12 -2.78
C PRO A 221 -7.83 4.99 -3.41
N PHE A 222 -7.64 3.91 -2.66
CA PHE A 222 -6.84 2.76 -3.06
C PHE A 222 -7.18 1.54 -2.20
N THR A 223 -7.42 0.38 -2.82
CA THR A 223 -7.91 -0.83 -2.14
C THR A 223 -7.00 -2.04 -2.33
N GLU A 224 -6.01 -1.94 -3.18
CA GLU A 224 -5.07 -3.01 -3.50
C GLU A 224 -3.97 -3.12 -2.45
N ARG A 225 -3.29 -4.27 -2.42
CA ARG A 225 -2.26 -4.61 -1.41
C ARG A 225 -0.89 -4.87 -2.07
N PRO A 226 -0.14 -3.82 -2.48
CA PRO A 226 1.22 -3.98 -2.99
C PRO A 226 2.17 -4.40 -1.86
N THR A 227 3.25 -5.07 -2.20
CA THR A 227 4.29 -5.48 -1.24
C THR A 227 5.46 -4.51 -1.16
N GLN A 228 5.68 -3.71 -2.22
CA GLN A 228 6.77 -2.74 -2.28
C GLN A 228 6.38 -1.52 -3.12
N LEU A 229 7.05 -0.41 -2.86
CA LEU A 229 7.15 0.75 -3.75
C LEU A 229 8.60 0.87 -4.22
N THR A 230 8.82 0.92 -5.53
CA THR A 230 10.13 1.16 -6.12
C THR A 230 10.14 2.43 -6.95
N GLY A 231 11.32 2.92 -7.28
CA GLY A 231 11.52 4.05 -8.18
C GLY A 231 12.99 4.38 -8.33
N TRP A 232 13.28 5.44 -9.06
CA TRP A 232 14.63 5.90 -9.30
C TRP A 232 14.80 7.33 -8.81
N PHE A 233 16.00 7.66 -8.32
CA PHE A 233 16.32 8.99 -7.84
C PHE A 233 17.71 9.46 -8.18
N LEU A 234 17.86 10.79 -8.26
CA LEU A 234 19.12 11.52 -8.14
C LEU A 234 18.93 12.50 -6.99
N TYR A 235 19.95 12.70 -6.18
CA TYR A 235 19.87 13.64 -5.09
C TYR A 235 21.20 14.38 -4.85
N SER A 236 21.11 15.70 -4.73
CA SER A 236 22.18 16.56 -4.26
C SER A 236 21.68 17.43 -3.12
N THR A 237 22.56 17.75 -2.18
CA THR A 237 22.19 18.53 -1.00
C THR A 237 23.40 19.26 -0.41
N GLY A 238 23.17 20.04 0.62
CA GLY A 238 24.17 20.71 1.44
C GLY A 238 23.83 20.64 2.93
N GLN A 239 24.61 21.33 3.74
CA GLN A 239 24.27 21.49 5.15
C GLN A 239 22.93 22.22 5.28
N ILE A 240 22.18 21.87 6.33
CA ILE A 240 20.96 22.55 6.70
C ILE A 240 21.27 24.02 6.96
N ASN A 241 20.58 24.92 6.29
CA ASN A 241 20.74 26.37 6.42
C ASN A 241 19.47 27.09 6.87
N TYR A 242 18.39 26.34 7.10
CA TYR A 242 17.18 26.80 7.77
C TYR A 242 16.73 25.77 8.81
N VAL A 243 16.51 26.22 10.04
CA VAL A 243 16.06 25.40 11.16
C VAL A 243 14.77 25.98 11.71
N GLY A 244 13.65 25.30 11.50
CA GLY A 244 12.34 25.65 12.05
C GLY A 244 12.26 25.34 13.55
N GLY A 245 11.46 26.11 14.29
CA GLY A 245 11.37 26.00 15.76
C GLY A 245 10.59 24.81 16.30
N SER A 246 9.93 24.02 15.43
CA SER A 246 9.03 22.92 15.86
C SER A 246 9.48 21.53 15.38
N GLN A 247 10.73 21.39 14.98
CA GLN A 247 11.29 20.10 14.54
C GLN A 247 11.27 19.04 15.66
N PRO A 248 11.19 17.75 15.33
CA PRO A 248 11.20 16.69 16.33
C PRO A 248 12.46 16.73 17.20
N SER A 249 12.28 16.75 18.50
CA SER A 249 13.34 16.56 19.50
C SER A 249 14.45 17.62 19.53
N ASN A 250 14.38 18.72 18.76
CA ASN A 250 15.45 19.70 18.60
C ASN A 250 16.84 19.08 18.28
N THR A 251 16.84 17.95 17.53
CA THR A 251 18.04 17.17 17.27
C THR A 251 18.75 17.59 15.99
N VAL A 252 18.10 18.37 15.14
CA VAL A 252 18.61 18.78 13.84
C VAL A 252 19.17 20.21 13.94
N THR A 253 20.38 20.41 13.48
CA THR A 253 21.12 21.68 13.53
C THR A 253 21.58 22.13 12.15
N ASP A 254 22.06 23.37 12.04
CA ASP A 254 22.69 23.92 10.84
C ASP A 254 24.06 23.28 10.47
N LYS A 255 24.53 22.31 11.27
CA LYS A 255 25.74 21.52 11.01
C LYS A 255 25.44 20.18 10.36
N ASP A 256 24.20 19.74 10.39
CA ASP A 256 23.79 18.46 9.85
C ASP A 256 23.63 18.55 8.34
N GLN A 257 23.91 17.45 7.65
CA GLN A 257 23.64 17.29 6.24
C GLN A 257 22.13 17.09 6.06
N ASP A 258 21.51 17.81 5.14
CA ASP A 258 20.11 17.57 4.79
C ASP A 258 19.97 16.25 4.04
N LEU A 259 18.84 15.58 4.23
CA LEU A 259 18.49 14.32 3.60
C LEU A 259 17.14 14.45 2.89
N TRP A 260 16.95 13.74 1.80
CA TRP A 260 15.60 13.53 1.29
C TRP A 260 14.85 12.46 2.08
N SER A 261 13.57 12.32 1.86
CA SER A 261 12.77 11.25 2.47
C SER A 261 11.74 10.70 1.51
N GLY A 262 11.40 9.42 1.69
CA GLY A 262 10.33 8.74 0.97
C GLY A 262 9.66 7.70 1.85
N TYR A 263 8.33 7.68 1.84
CA TYR A 263 7.54 6.67 2.55
C TYR A 263 6.21 6.37 1.87
N ILE A 264 5.64 5.23 2.19
CA ILE A 264 4.33 4.77 1.75
C ILE A 264 3.53 4.23 2.93
N VAL A 265 2.25 4.57 3.00
CA VAL A 265 1.31 4.07 4.01
C VAL A 265 0.03 3.65 3.32
N LEU A 266 -0.45 2.45 3.63
CA LEU A 266 -1.81 2.02 3.33
C LEU A 266 -2.68 2.25 4.56
N THR A 267 -3.81 2.93 4.38
CA THR A 267 -4.66 3.39 5.49
C THR A 267 -6.13 3.07 5.27
N THR A 268 -6.93 3.20 6.32
CA THR A 268 -8.40 3.06 6.26
C THR A 268 -9.12 4.40 6.06
N GLY A 269 -8.40 5.47 5.77
CA GLY A 269 -8.96 6.80 5.54
C GLY A 269 -7.90 7.83 5.19
N THR A 270 -8.31 9.06 4.96
CA THR A 270 -7.44 10.22 4.77
C THR A 270 -6.97 10.78 6.11
N TYR A 271 -5.92 11.59 6.09
CA TYR A 271 -5.49 12.33 7.26
C TYR A 271 -5.02 13.73 6.88
N GLN A 272 -5.32 14.72 7.72
CA GLN A 272 -4.88 16.11 7.53
C GLN A 272 -3.66 16.41 8.42
N LEU A 273 -2.60 16.90 7.79
CA LEU A 273 -1.45 17.51 8.45
C LEU A 273 -1.63 19.03 8.47
N ASP A 274 -1.50 19.66 9.62
CA ASP A 274 -1.33 21.10 9.80
C ASP A 274 0.10 21.36 10.27
N ASN A 275 0.97 21.83 9.39
CA ASN A 275 2.38 22.03 9.73
C ASN A 275 2.65 23.26 10.63
N THR A 276 1.60 24.01 11.01
CA THR A 276 1.66 24.99 12.08
C THR A 276 1.37 24.39 13.45
N ASN A 277 0.85 23.15 13.49
CA ASN A 277 0.52 22.38 14.69
C ASN A 277 1.00 20.94 14.58
N MET A 278 2.30 20.75 14.32
CA MET A 278 2.87 19.42 14.13
C MET A 278 2.64 18.48 15.32
N ALA A 279 2.72 19.01 16.56
CA ALA A 279 2.50 18.20 17.77
C ALA A 279 1.08 17.62 17.85
N GLY A 280 0.09 18.32 17.31
CA GLY A 280 -1.31 17.88 17.33
C GLY A 280 -1.75 17.10 16.09
N THR A 281 -1.01 17.21 14.99
CA THR A 281 -1.48 16.67 13.70
C THR A 281 -0.53 15.68 13.05
N SER A 282 0.77 15.66 13.37
CA SER A 282 1.69 14.69 12.81
C SER A 282 1.40 13.27 13.31
N LYS A 283 1.63 12.29 12.45
CA LYS A 283 1.47 10.87 12.76
C LYS A 283 2.80 10.13 12.64
N ASP A 284 3.11 9.35 13.66
CA ASP A 284 4.19 8.38 13.62
C ASP A 284 3.63 7.05 13.09
N PHE A 285 3.71 6.84 11.79
CA PHE A 285 3.13 5.66 11.14
C PHE A 285 3.80 4.35 11.56
N ALA A 286 5.10 4.38 11.88
CA ALA A 286 5.79 3.20 12.41
C ALA A 286 5.23 2.78 13.78
N LYS A 287 5.00 3.77 14.66
CA LYS A 287 4.38 3.52 15.95
C LYS A 287 2.93 3.05 15.82
N LEU A 288 2.14 3.66 14.92
CA LEU A 288 0.76 3.24 14.66
C LEU A 288 0.69 1.83 14.03
N LEU A 289 1.63 1.46 13.18
CA LEU A 289 1.75 0.09 12.68
C LEU A 289 1.98 -0.91 13.82
N ALA A 290 2.85 -0.56 14.77
CA ALA A 290 3.18 -1.41 15.92
C ALA A 290 2.06 -1.51 16.97
N ASP A 291 1.13 -0.55 17.02
CA ASP A 291 0.01 -0.52 17.96
C ASP A 291 -1.15 -1.40 17.47
N ASP A 292 -1.43 -2.51 18.16
CA ASP A 292 -2.52 -3.44 17.81
C ASP A 292 -3.91 -2.79 17.91
N ASN A 293 -4.07 -1.74 18.70
CA ASN A 293 -5.33 -1.02 18.85
C ASN A 293 -5.54 0.03 17.76
N ASP A 294 -4.50 0.41 17.01
CA ASP A 294 -4.66 1.32 15.88
C ASP A 294 -5.37 0.61 14.73
N ASN A 295 -6.40 1.25 14.20
CA ASN A 295 -7.15 0.77 13.04
C ASN A 295 -6.93 1.61 11.78
N PHE A 296 -6.09 2.63 11.85
CA PHE A 296 -5.86 3.54 10.74
C PHE A 296 -4.78 3.01 9.77
N VAL A 297 -3.65 2.53 10.30
CA VAL A 297 -2.55 1.99 9.48
C VAL A 297 -2.80 0.52 9.17
N VAL A 298 -2.78 0.17 7.89
CA VAL A 298 -2.85 -1.21 7.36
C VAL A 298 -1.44 -1.73 7.06
N ALA A 299 -0.63 -0.93 6.37
CA ALA A 299 0.76 -1.23 6.07
C ALA A 299 1.58 0.07 6.00
N TYR A 300 2.88 -0.04 6.26
CA TYR A 300 3.81 1.08 6.22
C TYR A 300 5.20 0.64 5.76
N GLY A 301 5.87 1.52 5.02
CA GLY A 301 7.27 1.39 4.67
C GLY A 301 7.90 2.76 4.45
N ALA A 302 9.18 2.90 4.79
CA ALA A 302 9.94 4.14 4.61
C ALA A 302 11.40 3.83 4.30
N LEU A 303 12.04 4.73 3.58
CA LEU A 303 13.49 4.71 3.41
C LEU A 303 14.20 5.10 4.71
N SER A 304 15.27 4.41 5.01
CA SER A 304 16.18 4.79 6.10
C SER A 304 17.06 5.98 5.71
N ASP A 305 17.60 6.68 6.71
CA ASP A 305 18.52 7.80 6.47
C ASP A 305 19.78 7.38 5.67
N ALA A 306 20.21 6.14 5.81
CA ALA A 306 21.34 5.59 5.07
C ALA A 306 21.04 5.39 3.56
N GLU A 307 19.79 5.27 3.18
CA GLU A 307 19.34 5.17 1.80
C GLU A 307 19.08 6.54 1.15
N CYS A 308 18.80 7.55 1.96
CA CYS A 308 18.45 8.90 1.53
C CYS A 308 19.67 9.82 1.31
N VAL A 309 20.77 9.25 0.83
CA VAL A 309 22.06 9.95 0.60
C VAL A 309 22.16 10.50 -0.82
N THR A 310 23.16 11.37 -1.04
CA THR A 310 23.44 11.94 -2.36
C THR A 310 23.78 10.87 -3.40
N SER A 311 23.32 11.08 -4.62
CA SER A 311 23.65 10.25 -5.77
C SER A 311 23.76 11.12 -7.02
N SER A 312 24.88 11.06 -7.72
CA SER A 312 25.12 11.76 -9.00
C SER A 312 24.68 10.95 -10.23
N ALA A 313 24.38 9.67 -10.04
CA ALA A 313 23.81 8.78 -11.03
C ALA A 313 22.44 8.27 -10.56
N TRP A 314 21.55 7.96 -11.50
CA TRP A 314 20.26 7.36 -11.17
C TRP A 314 20.47 6.10 -10.34
N LYS A 315 19.83 6.06 -9.18
CA LYS A 315 19.88 4.95 -8.25
C LYS A 315 18.46 4.47 -7.98
N LYS A 316 18.28 3.15 -8.04
CA LYS A 316 16.99 2.55 -7.67
C LYS A 316 16.84 2.56 -6.15
N PHE A 317 15.65 2.87 -5.67
CA PHE A 317 15.25 2.63 -4.29
C PHE A 317 14.12 1.59 -4.25
N THR A 318 13.98 0.95 -3.11
CA THR A 318 12.88 0.01 -2.83
C THR A 318 12.42 0.24 -1.40
N ILE A 319 11.13 0.43 -1.22
CA ILE A 319 10.49 0.53 0.09
C ILE A 319 9.63 -0.71 0.27
N ASP A 320 10.00 -1.59 1.18
CA ASP A 320 9.20 -2.74 1.57
C ASP A 320 8.02 -2.28 2.42
N LEU A 321 6.83 -2.79 2.13
CA LEU A 321 5.64 -2.58 2.94
C LEU A 321 5.52 -3.69 3.98
N VAL A 322 5.53 -3.30 5.25
CA VAL A 322 5.23 -4.18 6.38
C VAL A 322 3.76 -4.03 6.72
N TYR A 323 3.01 -5.11 6.65
CA TYR A 323 1.59 -5.18 6.97
C TYR A 323 1.35 -5.43 8.46
N LYS A 324 0.28 -4.87 8.99
CA LYS A 324 -0.17 -5.18 10.36
C LYS A 324 -0.67 -6.62 10.45
N ASP A 325 -1.48 -7.03 9.50
CA ASP A 325 -1.96 -8.39 9.24
C ASP A 325 -2.25 -8.55 7.73
N LEU A 326 -2.52 -9.77 7.29
CA LEU A 326 -2.81 -10.05 5.88
C LEU A 326 -4.29 -10.01 5.51
N GLU A 327 -5.19 -9.82 6.48
CA GLU A 327 -6.63 -9.85 6.28
C GLU A 327 -7.19 -8.47 5.91
N LYS A 328 -6.66 -7.43 6.55
CA LYS A 328 -7.19 -6.08 6.42
C LYS A 328 -6.85 -5.45 5.08
N LYS A 329 -7.88 -4.93 4.41
CA LYS A 329 -7.72 -4.17 3.16
C LYS A 329 -7.65 -2.67 3.44
N PRO A 330 -6.79 -1.94 2.72
CA PRO A 330 -6.78 -0.48 2.79
C PRO A 330 -7.98 0.11 2.05
N THR A 331 -8.26 1.37 2.32
CA THR A 331 -9.16 2.21 1.53
C THR A 331 -8.44 3.38 0.88
N HIS A 332 -7.24 3.70 1.36
CA HIS A 332 -6.43 4.82 0.89
C HIS A 332 -4.94 4.47 0.84
N ILE A 333 -4.23 5.18 -0.02
CA ILE A 333 -2.77 5.15 -0.13
C ILE A 333 -2.20 6.55 0.11
N ILE A 334 -1.17 6.62 0.92
CA ILE A 334 -0.35 7.81 1.15
C ILE A 334 1.06 7.49 0.67
N VAL A 335 1.54 8.21 -0.33
CA VAL A 335 2.94 8.17 -0.78
C VAL A 335 3.47 9.59 -0.66
N VAL A 336 4.61 9.75 -0.02
CA VAL A 336 5.23 11.07 0.19
C VAL A 336 6.70 11.01 -0.11
N PHE A 337 7.17 11.99 -0.88
CA PHE A 337 8.58 12.28 -1.10
C PHE A 337 8.85 13.75 -0.79
N SER A 338 9.99 14.02 -0.16
CA SER A 338 10.44 15.38 0.14
C SER A 338 11.94 15.52 -0.12
N SER A 339 12.34 16.59 -0.77
CA SER A 339 13.76 16.92 -0.99
C SER A 339 14.50 17.33 0.30
N SER A 340 13.76 17.61 1.37
CA SER A 340 14.28 17.86 2.73
C SER A 340 13.42 17.12 3.75
N LYS A 341 14.02 16.18 4.48
CA LYS A 341 13.33 15.27 5.42
C LYS A 341 12.48 16.00 6.47
N TYR A 342 12.93 17.13 6.91
CA TYR A 342 12.24 17.97 7.91
C TYR A 342 11.52 19.18 7.28
N GLY A 343 11.16 19.08 5.98
CA GLY A 343 10.47 20.15 5.25
C GLY A 343 9.17 20.61 5.88
N ASP A 344 8.38 19.70 6.45
CA ASP A 344 7.14 20.02 7.17
C ASP A 344 7.38 20.85 8.44
N TYR A 345 8.60 20.83 8.96
CA TYR A 345 9.06 21.66 10.09
C TYR A 345 9.81 22.90 9.62
N PHE A 346 9.75 23.26 8.33
CA PHE A 346 10.48 24.38 7.74
C PHE A 346 12.00 24.30 7.96
N THR A 347 12.52 23.08 7.95
CA THR A 347 13.92 22.77 8.23
C THR A 347 14.53 22.03 7.05
N GLY A 348 15.70 22.47 6.60
CA GLY A 348 16.43 21.84 5.50
C GLY A 348 17.46 22.75 4.85
N SER A 349 17.95 22.31 3.69
CA SER A 349 18.95 23.03 2.88
C SER A 349 18.33 23.54 1.59
N THR A 350 18.54 24.82 1.28
CA THR A 350 18.17 25.39 -0.03
C THR A 350 19.00 24.84 -1.20
N SER A 351 20.00 24.01 -0.91
CA SER A 351 20.78 23.28 -1.91
C SER A 351 20.20 21.88 -2.21
N SER A 352 19.17 21.45 -1.45
CA SER A 352 18.56 20.12 -1.63
C SER A 352 17.74 20.07 -2.89
N LEU A 353 18.10 19.13 -3.77
CA LEU A 353 17.50 18.91 -5.08
C LEU A 353 17.37 17.41 -5.33
N LEU A 354 16.13 16.93 -5.37
CA LEU A 354 15.76 15.54 -5.62
C LEU A 354 15.08 15.42 -6.99
N TYR A 355 15.53 14.48 -7.79
CA TYR A 355 14.80 14.01 -8.97
C TYR A 355 14.25 12.63 -8.68
N LEU A 356 13.00 12.39 -9.07
CA LEU A 356 12.32 11.10 -8.97
C LEU A 356 11.80 10.70 -10.34
N ASP A 357 11.87 9.41 -10.63
CA ASP A 357 11.38 8.85 -11.89
C ASP A 357 10.93 7.39 -11.72
N ASP A 358 10.04 6.93 -12.61
CA ASP A 358 9.62 5.54 -12.74
C ASP A 358 9.18 4.89 -11.41
N LEU A 359 8.23 5.53 -10.71
CA LEU A 359 7.63 4.99 -9.48
C LEU A 359 6.70 3.81 -9.81
N GLU A 360 6.90 2.69 -9.14
CA GLU A 360 6.15 1.46 -9.41
C GLU A 360 5.74 0.75 -8.10
N LEU A 361 4.49 0.28 -8.04
CA LEU A 361 4.02 -0.63 -6.99
C LEU A 361 4.26 -2.07 -7.41
N ILE A 362 4.92 -2.84 -6.56
CA ILE A 362 5.19 -4.27 -6.78
C ILE A 362 4.20 -5.10 -5.98
N TYR A 363 3.63 -6.11 -6.62
CA TYR A 363 2.66 -7.05 -6.05
C TYR A 363 3.27 -8.44 -5.93
N GLY A 364 4.19 -8.60 -4.99
CA GLY A 364 4.86 -9.86 -4.70
C GLY A 364 3.97 -10.86 -3.96
N ASP A 365 4.43 -12.10 -3.86
CA ASP A 365 3.72 -13.22 -3.22
C ASP A 365 4.22 -13.53 -1.80
N SER A 366 5.05 -12.66 -1.24
CA SER A 366 5.69 -12.83 0.07
C SER A 366 5.68 -11.50 0.83
N PRO A 367 4.50 -10.99 1.24
CA PRO A 367 4.39 -9.76 2.01
C PRO A 367 5.08 -9.90 3.36
N GLN A 368 5.68 -8.81 3.85
CA GLN A 368 6.20 -8.74 5.21
C GLN A 368 5.06 -8.43 6.19
N VAL A 369 5.07 -9.07 7.35
CA VAL A 369 4.13 -8.83 8.46
C VAL A 369 4.93 -8.47 9.70
N LYS A 370 4.40 -7.56 10.54
CA LYS A 370 5.06 -7.11 11.78
C LYS A 370 5.28 -8.23 12.80
#